data_48eb338e2dd1f39859949020ef4fcfe3
#
_entry.id   48eb338e2dd1f39859949020ef4fcfe3
#
_cell.length_a   1.000
_cell.length_b   1.000
_cell.length_c   1.000
_cell.angle_alpha   90.00
_cell.angle_beta   90.00
_cell.angle_gamma   90.00
#
_symmetry.space_group_name_H-M   'P 1'
#
loop_
_entity.id
_entity.type
_entity.pdbx_description
1 polymer ?
#
loop_
_entity_poly.entity_id
_entity_poly.type
_entity_poly.pdbx_seq_one_letter_code
_entity_poly.pdbx_strand_id
1 'polypeptide(L)'
;MIAGGRNAGRLWRSLLAAKWPVLALLILIVVTVVAAFGPWLAPLDPARQSISSRLAEPLSAGHGVTHWLGSDVLGRDVLSRLLYGARISLLVGLAAIAVGGVIGIVAGLLAGYFGGWVDDLTMRLADMQLAFPFILLAITFLVVLGPGVGNLILVLGIGQ
;
A
#
# COMPACT_ATOMS: atom_id res chain seq x y z
N MET A 1 39.26 11.03 4.90
CA MET A 1 39.44 11.22 3.45
C MET A 1 38.47 10.31 2.71
N ILE A 2 37.48 10.88 2.04
CA ILE A 2 36.21 10.26 1.65
C ILE A 2 36.40 9.54 0.32
N ALA A 3 36.45 8.19 0.36
CA ALA A 3 36.43 7.31 -0.84
C ALA A 3 35.00 6.92 -1.26
N GLY A 4 34.04 7.87 -1.20
CA GLY A 4 32.61 7.58 -1.41
C GLY A 4 32.14 7.49 -2.87
N GLY A 5 32.88 8.03 -3.84
CA GLY A 5 32.36 8.16 -5.22
C GLY A 5 32.55 6.94 -6.14
N ARG A 6 33.49 6.06 -5.83
CA ARG A 6 33.85 4.92 -6.71
C ARG A 6 32.98 3.68 -6.47
N ASN A 7 32.35 3.58 -5.30
CA ASN A 7 31.57 2.40 -4.93
C ASN A 7 30.12 2.45 -5.43
N ALA A 8 29.53 3.64 -5.58
CA ALA A 8 28.17 3.80 -6.07
C ALA A 8 28.02 3.27 -7.51
N GLY A 9 28.95 3.57 -8.40
CA GLY A 9 28.91 3.10 -9.78
C GLY A 9 29.10 1.58 -9.92
N ARG A 10 29.87 0.96 -9.02
CA ARG A 10 30.01 -0.51 -8.98
C ARG A 10 28.76 -1.17 -8.43
N LEU A 11 28.15 -0.60 -7.38
CA LEU A 11 26.89 -1.08 -6.81
C LEU A 11 25.75 -1.01 -7.83
N TRP A 12 25.63 0.12 -8.54
CA TRP A 12 24.64 0.25 -9.63
C TRP A 12 24.86 -0.78 -10.74
N ARG A 13 26.09 -1.01 -11.17
CA ARG A 13 26.40 -2.01 -12.19
C ARG A 13 26.13 -3.44 -11.71
N SER A 14 26.44 -3.75 -10.46
CA SER A 14 26.13 -5.08 -9.88
C SER A 14 24.63 -5.29 -9.68
N LEU A 15 23.88 -4.27 -9.31
CA LEU A 15 22.42 -4.33 -9.21
C LEU A 15 21.76 -4.52 -10.59
N LEU A 16 22.25 -3.81 -11.61
CA LEU A 16 21.75 -3.96 -12.99
C LEU A 16 22.18 -5.29 -13.65
N ALA A 17 23.30 -5.87 -13.23
CA ALA A 17 23.72 -7.20 -13.69
C ALA A 17 22.91 -8.34 -13.03
N ALA A 18 22.29 -8.10 -11.89
CA ALA A 18 21.42 -9.06 -11.23
C ALA A 18 19.99 -8.97 -11.80
N LYS A 19 19.49 -10.05 -12.36
CA LYS A 19 18.16 -10.10 -13.01
C LYS A 19 17.01 -9.79 -12.03
N TRP A 20 17.11 -10.25 -10.79
CA TRP A 20 16.04 -10.12 -9.79
C TRP A 20 15.77 -8.68 -9.31
N PRO A 21 16.79 -7.86 -8.96
CA PRO A 21 16.56 -6.45 -8.59
C PRO A 21 15.99 -5.62 -9.75
N VAL A 22 16.42 -5.89 -10.98
CA VAL A 22 15.89 -5.20 -12.17
C VAL A 22 14.40 -5.54 -12.36
N LEU A 23 14.02 -6.81 -12.21
CA LEU A 23 12.63 -7.22 -12.29
C LEU A 23 11.79 -6.57 -11.17
N ALA A 24 12.29 -6.57 -9.94
CA ALA A 24 11.61 -5.92 -8.82
C ALA A 24 11.41 -4.41 -9.05
N LEU A 25 12.44 -3.72 -9.54
CA LEU A 25 12.36 -2.30 -9.89
C LEU A 25 11.35 -2.04 -11.01
N LEU A 26 11.33 -2.88 -12.03
CA LEU A 26 10.38 -2.77 -13.14
C LEU A 26 8.94 -2.94 -12.64
N ILE A 27 8.68 -3.94 -11.80
CA ILE A 27 7.36 -4.14 -11.19
C ILE A 27 6.96 -2.90 -10.37
N LEU A 28 7.87 -2.37 -9.56
CA LEU A 28 7.61 -1.18 -8.74
C LEU A 28 7.28 0.03 -9.62
N ILE A 29 8.02 0.25 -10.69
CA ILE A 29 7.76 1.33 -11.66
C ILE A 29 6.39 1.15 -12.30
N VAL A 30 6.06 -0.05 -12.79
CA VAL A 30 4.77 -0.34 -13.42
C VAL A 30 3.62 -0.06 -12.43
N VAL A 31 3.72 -0.57 -11.20
CA VAL A 31 2.70 -0.35 -10.18
C VAL A 31 2.55 1.14 -9.84
N THR A 32 3.66 1.87 -9.73
CA THR A 32 3.65 3.33 -9.46
C THR A 32 3.01 4.10 -10.62
N VAL A 33 3.35 3.77 -11.87
CA VAL A 33 2.76 4.38 -13.06
C VAL A 33 1.25 4.07 -13.14
N VAL A 34 0.86 2.83 -12.91
CA VAL A 34 -0.55 2.43 -12.87
C VAL A 34 -1.30 3.17 -11.77
N ALA A 35 -0.73 3.32 -10.59
CA ALA A 35 -1.35 4.06 -9.50
C ALA A 35 -1.48 5.57 -9.79
N ALA A 36 -0.48 6.17 -10.44
CA ALA A 36 -0.51 7.59 -10.80
C ALA A 36 -1.53 7.88 -11.91
N PHE A 37 -1.52 7.09 -12.98
CA PHE A 37 -2.27 7.33 -14.20
C PHE A 37 -3.53 6.47 -14.35
N GLY A 38 -3.71 5.46 -13.50
CA GLY A 38 -4.81 4.49 -13.56
C GLY A 38 -6.20 5.11 -13.65
N PRO A 39 -6.56 6.16 -12.88
CA PRO A 39 -7.86 6.80 -13.00
C PRO A 39 -8.15 7.40 -14.37
N TRP A 40 -7.13 7.84 -15.11
CA TRP A 40 -7.27 8.37 -16.47
C TRP A 40 -7.30 7.26 -17.53
N LEU A 41 -6.71 6.11 -17.21
CA LEU A 41 -6.70 4.93 -18.09
C LEU A 41 -7.92 4.04 -17.90
N ALA A 42 -8.69 4.25 -16.83
CA ALA A 42 -9.85 3.44 -16.51
C ALA A 42 -10.96 3.68 -17.55
N PRO A 43 -11.44 2.64 -18.26
CA PRO A 43 -12.45 2.79 -19.29
C PRO A 43 -13.82 3.14 -18.72
N LEU A 44 -14.08 2.78 -17.46
CA LEU A 44 -15.37 2.95 -16.79
C LEU A 44 -15.19 3.47 -15.36
N ASP A 45 -16.27 4.02 -14.79
CA ASP A 45 -16.35 4.33 -13.38
C ASP A 45 -16.29 3.01 -12.57
N PRO A 46 -15.31 2.83 -11.64
CA PRO A 46 -15.16 1.61 -10.84
C PRO A 46 -16.34 1.33 -9.91
N ALA A 47 -17.14 2.34 -9.58
CA ALA A 47 -18.33 2.21 -8.72
C ALA A 47 -19.60 1.90 -9.51
N ARG A 48 -19.60 2.10 -10.84
CA ARG A 48 -20.77 1.88 -11.68
C ARG A 48 -21.16 0.41 -11.69
N GLN A 49 -22.36 0.11 -11.23
CA GLN A 49 -22.94 -1.22 -11.23
C GLN A 49 -23.85 -1.43 -12.44
N SER A 50 -23.83 -2.63 -13.02
CA SER A 50 -24.69 -3.01 -14.14
C SER A 50 -25.16 -4.45 -13.98
N ILE A 51 -26.43 -4.64 -13.63
CA ILE A 51 -26.99 -5.98 -13.43
C ILE A 51 -26.93 -6.79 -14.73
N SER A 52 -27.08 -6.14 -15.88
CA SER A 52 -27.03 -6.78 -17.21
C SER A 52 -25.62 -7.26 -17.62
N SER A 53 -24.59 -6.70 -17.01
CA SER A 53 -23.17 -7.07 -17.27
C SER A 53 -22.59 -7.90 -16.12
N ARG A 54 -23.41 -8.49 -15.29
CA ARG A 54 -22.98 -9.29 -14.14
C ARG A 54 -22.21 -10.53 -14.59
N LEU A 55 -21.00 -10.74 -14.02
CA LEU A 55 -20.11 -11.86 -14.36
C LEU A 55 -19.82 -11.96 -15.87
N ALA A 56 -19.74 -10.82 -16.55
CA ALA A 56 -19.36 -10.78 -17.94
C ALA A 56 -17.93 -11.31 -18.13
N GLU A 57 -17.73 -12.13 -19.15
CA GLU A 57 -16.42 -12.70 -19.46
C GLU A 57 -15.42 -11.62 -19.93
N PRO A 58 -14.09 -11.86 -19.76
CA PRO A 58 -13.09 -10.96 -20.33
C PRO A 58 -13.31 -10.75 -21.84
N LEU A 59 -13.07 -9.52 -22.29
CA LEU A 59 -13.29 -9.06 -23.67
C LEU A 59 -14.73 -9.14 -24.16
N SER A 60 -15.70 -9.38 -23.28
CA SER A 60 -17.10 -9.37 -23.67
C SER A 60 -17.58 -7.93 -23.96
N ALA A 61 -18.23 -7.76 -25.11
CA ALA A 61 -18.91 -6.55 -25.48
C ALA A 61 -20.41 -6.72 -25.18
N GLY A 62 -20.85 -6.20 -24.03
CA GLY A 62 -22.26 -6.22 -23.65
C GLY A 62 -22.81 -4.79 -23.54
N HIS A 63 -23.97 -4.50 -24.14
CA HIS A 63 -24.67 -3.21 -24.04
C HIS A 63 -23.82 -1.98 -24.39
N GLY A 64 -22.93 -2.10 -25.40
CA GLY A 64 -22.12 -0.99 -25.90
C GLY A 64 -20.85 -0.68 -25.05
N VAL A 65 -20.52 -1.53 -24.10
CA VAL A 65 -19.33 -1.40 -23.25
C VAL A 65 -18.52 -2.68 -23.31
N THR A 66 -17.19 -2.55 -23.49
CA THR A 66 -16.27 -3.68 -23.48
C THR A 66 -15.63 -3.80 -22.12
N HIS A 67 -15.84 -4.95 -21.46
CA HIS A 67 -15.17 -5.29 -20.21
C HIS A 67 -13.85 -6.04 -20.50
N TRP A 68 -12.72 -5.33 -20.49
CA TRP A 68 -11.41 -5.92 -20.87
C TRP A 68 -11.00 -7.10 -19.99
N LEU A 69 -11.22 -7.02 -18.68
CA LEU A 69 -10.95 -8.09 -17.73
C LEU A 69 -12.24 -8.71 -17.15
N GLY A 70 -13.36 -8.48 -17.84
CA GLY A 70 -14.65 -8.93 -17.34
C GLY A 70 -15.25 -8.03 -16.27
N SER A 71 -16.33 -8.50 -15.64
CA SER A 71 -17.05 -7.79 -14.58
C SER A 71 -17.21 -8.67 -13.34
N ASP A 72 -17.41 -8.02 -12.19
CA ASP A 72 -17.65 -8.71 -10.92
C ASP A 72 -19.13 -9.13 -10.72
N VAL A 73 -19.42 -9.67 -9.53
CA VAL A 73 -20.78 -10.11 -9.15
C VAL A 73 -21.80 -8.97 -9.09
N LEU A 74 -21.38 -7.72 -9.09
CA LEU A 74 -22.23 -6.54 -9.15
C LEU A 74 -22.25 -5.88 -10.55
N GLY A 75 -21.58 -6.52 -11.53
CA GLY A 75 -21.43 -5.99 -12.89
C GLY A 75 -20.52 -4.77 -13.00
N ARG A 76 -19.58 -4.59 -12.04
CA ARG A 76 -18.58 -3.53 -12.08
C ARG A 76 -17.36 -3.97 -12.87
N ASP A 77 -16.76 -3.06 -13.63
CA ASP A 77 -15.60 -3.36 -14.46
C ASP A 77 -14.35 -3.68 -13.63
N VAL A 78 -13.81 -4.89 -13.81
CA VAL A 78 -12.65 -5.38 -13.04
C VAL A 78 -11.41 -4.56 -13.35
N LEU A 79 -11.15 -4.19 -14.62
CA LEU A 79 -9.98 -3.40 -15.00
C LEU A 79 -9.99 -2.02 -14.33
N SER A 80 -11.11 -1.31 -14.42
CA SER A 80 -11.25 0.02 -13.78
C SER A 80 -11.04 -0.06 -12.28
N ARG A 81 -11.57 -1.10 -11.63
CA ARG A 81 -11.37 -1.33 -10.19
C ARG A 81 -9.91 -1.62 -9.82
N LEU A 82 -9.19 -2.39 -10.62
CA LEU A 82 -7.76 -2.64 -10.41
C LEU A 82 -6.94 -1.35 -10.54
N LEU A 83 -7.20 -0.54 -11.55
CA LEU A 83 -6.50 0.73 -11.78
C LEU A 83 -6.72 1.72 -10.62
N TYR A 84 -7.96 1.89 -10.17
CA TYR A 84 -8.27 2.74 -9.02
C TYR A 84 -7.75 2.14 -7.70
N GLY A 85 -7.87 0.82 -7.54
CA GLY A 85 -7.38 0.10 -6.36
C GLY A 85 -5.87 0.23 -6.18
N ALA A 86 -5.09 0.16 -7.26
CA ALA A 86 -3.64 0.36 -7.22
C ALA A 86 -3.26 1.72 -6.61
N ARG A 87 -3.97 2.79 -6.99
CA ARG A 87 -3.76 4.15 -6.45
C ARG A 87 -4.05 4.19 -4.96
N ILE A 88 -5.20 3.66 -4.53
CA ILE A 88 -5.60 3.67 -3.13
C ILE A 88 -4.62 2.83 -2.30
N SER A 89 -4.21 1.65 -2.78
CA SER A 89 -3.28 0.77 -2.08
C SER A 89 -1.90 1.42 -1.88
N LEU A 90 -1.35 2.08 -2.91
CA LEU A 90 -0.08 2.80 -2.78
C LEU A 90 -0.19 3.99 -1.83
N LEU A 91 -1.26 4.78 -1.93
CA LEU A 91 -1.48 5.93 -1.07
C LEU A 91 -1.59 5.50 0.40
N VAL A 92 -2.42 4.49 0.67
CA VAL A 92 -2.61 3.97 2.03
C VAL A 92 -1.30 3.37 2.57
N GLY A 93 -0.59 2.57 1.76
CA GLY A 93 0.67 1.94 2.17
C GLY A 93 1.75 2.98 2.49
N LEU A 94 1.97 3.96 1.60
CA LEU A 94 2.96 5.02 1.83
C LEU A 94 2.60 5.90 3.03
N ALA A 95 1.33 6.27 3.16
CA ALA A 95 0.87 7.07 4.29
C ALA A 95 1.00 6.31 5.62
N ALA A 96 0.67 5.02 5.65
CA ALA A 96 0.84 4.18 6.84
C ALA A 96 2.32 4.05 7.25
N ILE A 97 3.23 3.81 6.28
CA ILE A 97 4.67 3.77 6.53
C ILE A 97 5.18 5.13 7.03
N ALA A 98 4.69 6.24 6.48
CA ALA A 98 5.08 7.57 6.95
C ALA A 98 4.62 7.81 8.39
N VAL A 99 3.38 7.47 8.73
CA VAL A 99 2.83 7.61 10.10
C VAL A 99 3.59 6.72 11.07
N GLY A 100 3.69 5.42 10.80
CA GLY A 100 4.39 4.45 11.66
C GLY A 100 5.88 4.78 11.79
N GLY A 101 6.52 5.17 10.67
CA GLY A 101 7.92 5.57 10.65
C GLY A 101 8.19 6.81 11.52
N VAL A 102 7.35 7.84 11.45
CA VAL A 102 7.49 9.03 12.30
C VAL A 102 7.32 8.65 13.78
N ILE A 103 6.28 7.89 14.11
CA ILE A 103 6.03 7.44 15.49
C ILE A 103 7.21 6.61 16.00
N GLY A 104 7.64 5.59 15.22
CA GLY A 104 8.73 4.69 15.61
C GLY A 104 10.07 5.40 15.75
N ILE A 105 10.42 6.31 14.81
CA ILE A 105 11.65 7.09 14.87
C ILE A 105 11.64 8.00 16.11
N VAL A 106 10.55 8.73 16.35
CA VAL A 106 10.45 9.63 17.51
C VAL A 106 10.53 8.84 18.82
N ALA A 107 9.74 7.76 18.95
CA ALA A 107 9.77 6.91 20.13
C ALA A 107 11.15 6.28 20.36
N GLY A 108 11.77 5.74 19.31
CA GLY A 108 13.11 5.14 19.40
C GLY A 108 14.20 6.16 19.73
N LEU A 109 14.15 7.38 19.20
CA LEU A 109 15.10 8.44 19.54
C LEU A 109 14.95 8.89 21.00
N LEU A 110 13.70 9.04 21.49
CA LEU A 110 13.44 9.40 22.87
C LEU A 110 13.90 8.30 23.83
N ALA A 111 13.59 7.05 23.54
CA ALA A 111 14.04 5.90 24.32
C ALA A 111 15.57 5.81 24.37
N GLY A 112 16.24 5.93 23.21
CA GLY A 112 17.70 5.89 23.13
C GLY A 112 18.41 7.08 23.77
N TYR A 113 17.80 8.27 23.73
CA TYR A 113 18.41 9.47 24.32
C TYR A 113 18.25 9.54 25.84
N PHE A 114 17.06 9.29 26.36
CA PHE A 114 16.77 9.39 27.80
C PHE A 114 17.12 8.10 28.57
N GLY A 115 17.03 6.94 27.92
CA GLY A 115 17.26 5.65 28.54
C GLY A 115 16.34 5.36 29.74
N GLY A 116 16.72 4.39 30.58
CA GLY A 116 16.06 4.07 31.83
C GLY A 116 14.55 3.82 31.67
N TRP A 117 13.72 4.49 32.46
CA TRP A 117 12.29 4.26 32.47
C TRP A 117 11.58 4.63 31.14
N VAL A 118 12.14 5.58 30.37
CA VAL A 118 11.58 5.96 29.05
C VAL A 118 11.76 4.82 28.05
N ASP A 119 12.94 4.20 28.06
CA ASP A 119 13.22 3.04 27.24
C ASP A 119 12.36 1.84 27.65
N ASP A 120 12.31 1.54 28.95
CA ASP A 120 11.48 0.47 29.50
C ASP A 120 9.99 0.64 29.13
N LEU A 121 9.46 1.86 29.21
CA LEU A 121 8.07 2.16 28.87
C LEU A 121 7.83 1.97 27.37
N THR A 122 8.72 2.50 26.54
CA THR A 122 8.62 2.39 25.07
C THR A 122 8.64 0.93 24.64
N MET A 123 9.57 0.13 25.19
CA MET A 123 9.65 -1.29 24.88
C MET A 123 8.41 -2.07 25.36
N ARG A 124 7.88 -1.76 26.56
CA ARG A 124 6.63 -2.38 27.05
C ARG A 124 5.42 -2.07 26.18
N LEU A 125 5.32 -0.83 25.66
CA LEU A 125 4.25 -0.46 24.74
C LEU A 125 4.38 -1.22 23.41
N ALA A 126 5.59 -1.36 22.88
CA ALA A 126 5.86 -2.15 21.69
C ALA A 126 5.52 -3.64 21.91
N ASP A 127 5.93 -4.21 23.04
CA ASP A 127 5.62 -5.60 23.38
C ASP A 127 4.11 -5.84 23.51
N MET A 128 3.39 -4.92 24.15
CA MET A 128 1.93 -4.99 24.24
C MET A 128 1.27 -4.96 22.85
N GLN A 129 1.76 -4.10 21.96
CA GLN A 129 1.25 -4.01 20.60
C GLN A 129 1.49 -5.30 19.82
N LEU A 130 2.68 -5.89 19.92
CA LEU A 130 3.04 -7.15 19.27
C LEU A 130 2.32 -8.38 19.86
N ALA A 131 1.89 -8.31 21.13
CA ALA A 131 1.13 -9.36 21.77
C ALA A 131 -0.29 -9.52 21.22
N PHE A 132 -0.86 -8.45 20.63
CA PHE A 132 -2.19 -8.50 20.03
C PHE A 132 -2.12 -8.89 18.55
N PRO A 133 -2.98 -9.83 18.09
CA PRO A 133 -3.12 -10.08 16.67
C PRO A 133 -3.55 -8.80 15.95
N PHE A 134 -2.70 -8.29 15.04
CA PHE A 134 -2.90 -7.03 14.34
C PHE A 134 -4.31 -6.91 13.71
N ILE A 135 -4.84 -8.01 13.13
CA ILE A 135 -6.16 -8.03 12.50
C ILE A 135 -7.26 -7.69 13.51
N LEU A 136 -7.19 -8.22 14.74
CA LEU A 136 -8.19 -7.94 15.78
C LEU A 136 -8.14 -6.47 16.22
N LEU A 137 -6.94 -5.94 16.37
CA LEU A 137 -6.72 -4.54 16.69
C LEU A 137 -7.25 -3.64 15.57
N ALA A 138 -6.94 -3.96 14.31
CA ALA A 138 -7.41 -3.21 13.16
C ALA A 138 -8.94 -3.19 13.06
N ILE A 139 -9.61 -4.33 13.23
CA ILE A 139 -11.07 -4.41 13.20
C ILE A 139 -11.67 -3.59 14.34
N THR A 140 -11.13 -3.70 15.55
CA THR A 140 -11.62 -2.95 16.71
C THR A 140 -11.55 -1.45 16.48
N PHE A 141 -10.41 -0.95 15.98
CA PHE A 141 -10.26 0.48 15.66
C PHE A 141 -11.23 0.93 14.57
N LEU A 142 -11.40 0.15 13.49
CA LEU A 142 -12.34 0.49 12.41
C LEU A 142 -13.81 0.48 12.87
N VAL A 143 -14.16 -0.37 13.83
CA VAL A 143 -15.51 -0.37 14.42
C VAL A 143 -15.73 0.89 15.27
N VAL A 144 -14.74 1.31 16.04
CA VAL A 144 -14.84 2.49 16.93
C VAL A 144 -14.75 3.80 16.16
N LEU A 145 -13.77 3.92 15.25
CA LEU A 145 -13.52 5.16 14.49
C LEU A 145 -14.40 5.29 13.24
N GLY A 146 -15.03 4.19 12.83
CA GLY A 146 -15.82 4.10 11.61
C GLY A 146 -14.98 3.80 10.35
N PRO A 147 -15.65 3.43 9.24
CA PRO A 147 -15.00 3.16 7.97
C PRO A 147 -14.46 4.44 7.34
N GLY A 148 -13.21 4.39 6.84
CA GLY A 148 -12.59 5.52 6.14
C GLY A 148 -11.12 5.27 5.83
N VAL A 149 -10.63 5.85 4.72
CA VAL A 149 -9.24 5.70 4.30
C VAL A 149 -8.28 6.30 5.33
N GLY A 150 -8.63 7.43 5.94
CA GLY A 150 -7.84 8.06 7.00
C GLY A 150 -7.72 7.18 8.24
N ASN A 151 -8.82 6.58 8.70
CA ASN A 151 -8.82 5.66 9.82
C ASN A 151 -8.00 4.40 9.52
N LEU A 152 -8.10 3.89 8.29
CA LEU A 152 -7.29 2.77 7.83
C LEU A 152 -5.79 3.09 7.86
N ILE A 153 -5.38 4.29 7.40
CA ILE A 153 -3.99 4.76 7.44
C ILE A 153 -3.48 4.83 8.89
N LEU A 154 -4.27 5.39 9.81
CA LEU A 154 -3.91 5.47 11.21
C LEU A 154 -3.72 4.08 11.83
N VAL A 155 -4.67 3.18 11.60
CA VAL A 155 -4.62 1.81 12.14
C VAL A 155 -3.41 1.06 11.61
N LEU A 156 -3.16 1.13 10.30
CA LEU A 156 -1.99 0.49 9.68
C LEU A 156 -0.68 1.13 10.12
N GLY A 157 -0.65 2.46 10.28
CA GLY A 157 0.56 3.18 10.71
C GLY A 157 0.92 2.94 12.16
N ILE A 158 -0.07 2.79 13.05
CA ILE A 158 0.19 2.46 14.46
C ILE A 158 0.50 0.98 14.63
N GLY A 159 -0.04 0.12 13.77
CA GLY A 159 0.07 -1.34 13.88
C GLY A 159 1.34 -1.94 13.27
N GLN A 160 2.25 -1.13 12.71
CA GLN A 160 3.55 -1.56 12.18
C GLN A 160 4.69 -1.17 13.12
#